data_823554f990c5002d7c66e830203c4f60
#
_entry.id   823554f990c5002d7c66e830203c4f60
#
_cell.length_a   1.000
_cell.length_b   1.000
_cell.length_c   1.000
_cell.angle_alpha   90.00
_cell.angle_beta   90.00
_cell.angle_gamma   90.00
#
_symmetry.space_group_name_H-M   'P 1'
#
loop_
_entity.id
_entity.type
_entity.pdbx_description
1 polymer ?
#
loop_
_entity_poly.entity_id
_entity_poly.type
_entity_poly.pdbx_seq_one_letter_code
_entity_poly.pdbx_strand_id
1 'polypeptide(L)'
;MIYEACVGSIEEAILAKKKGANRIELCDNLEEGGTTPSYGTIKICKEVLDIPIACMIRPRGGDFNYTKEEIKAMIEDIKICKDLKVEAVVFGVLKKDKSLDIENMKLLCESAKPLKIVFHKAIDEMSNPLEIIDTLYELGVNRILTSGTKNTAFEGKDILNELIQACKDKMKIVVAGKVTKDNVENLSKLINSDEFHGKKIVWLIEKAYGSKLFFTIHI
;
A
#
# COMPACT_ATOMS: atom_id res chain seq x y z
N MET A 1 -14.49 -9.95 -1.19
CA MET A 1 -13.13 -9.80 -0.60
C MET A 1 -12.20 -9.31 -1.68
N ILE A 2 -11.37 -8.33 -1.39
CA ILE A 2 -10.39 -7.73 -2.30
C ILE A 2 -9.00 -8.22 -1.91
N TYR A 3 -8.30 -8.84 -2.84
CA TYR A 3 -6.89 -9.23 -2.68
C TYR A 3 -6.01 -8.23 -3.41
N GLU A 4 -5.27 -7.42 -2.65
CA GLU A 4 -4.29 -6.48 -3.18
C GLU A 4 -2.90 -7.10 -3.10
N ALA A 5 -2.27 -7.31 -4.25
CA ALA A 5 -0.92 -7.83 -4.34
C ALA A 5 0.10 -6.68 -4.37
N CYS A 6 1.04 -6.68 -3.43
CA CYS A 6 2.19 -5.78 -3.43
C CYS A 6 3.29 -6.35 -4.34
N VAL A 7 3.68 -5.60 -5.35
CA VAL A 7 4.59 -6.04 -6.41
C VAL A 7 5.65 -5.00 -6.71
N GLY A 8 6.86 -5.46 -7.09
CA GLY A 8 8.02 -4.62 -7.39
C GLY A 8 8.41 -4.61 -8.86
N SER A 9 7.68 -5.28 -9.75
CA SER A 9 8.01 -5.34 -11.16
C SER A 9 6.78 -5.53 -12.04
N ILE A 10 6.93 -5.24 -13.35
CA ILE A 10 5.89 -5.46 -14.36
C ILE A 10 5.52 -6.96 -14.43
N GLU A 11 6.52 -7.85 -14.40
CA GLU A 11 6.29 -9.29 -14.44
C GLU A 11 5.48 -9.78 -13.24
N GLU A 12 5.84 -9.33 -12.03
CA GLU A 12 5.09 -9.64 -10.82
C GLU A 12 3.66 -9.13 -10.90
N ALA A 13 3.44 -7.92 -11.43
CA ALA A 13 2.12 -7.34 -11.58
C ALA A 13 1.23 -8.15 -12.54
N ILE A 14 1.76 -8.56 -13.70
CA ILE A 14 1.08 -9.44 -14.65
C ILE A 14 0.78 -10.80 -14.02
N LEU A 15 1.74 -11.37 -13.32
CA LEU A 15 1.57 -12.67 -12.66
C LEU A 15 0.53 -12.59 -11.53
N ALA A 16 0.57 -11.54 -10.71
CA ALA A 16 -0.41 -11.33 -9.64
C ALA A 16 -1.84 -11.27 -10.18
N LYS A 17 -2.07 -10.51 -11.27
CA LYS A 17 -3.35 -10.48 -11.97
C LYS A 17 -3.77 -11.88 -12.42
N LYS A 18 -2.87 -12.63 -13.10
CA LYS A 18 -3.15 -14.02 -13.54
C LYS A 18 -3.48 -14.95 -12.38
N LYS A 19 -2.98 -14.70 -11.19
CA LYS A 19 -3.21 -15.49 -9.97
C LYS A 19 -4.44 -15.02 -9.17
N GLY A 20 -5.17 -14.02 -9.66
CA GLY A 20 -6.44 -13.57 -9.08
C GLY A 20 -6.37 -12.38 -8.16
N ALA A 21 -5.32 -11.56 -8.23
CA ALA A 21 -5.32 -10.27 -7.56
C ALA A 21 -6.42 -9.37 -8.14
N ASN A 22 -7.14 -8.69 -7.26
CA ASN A 22 -8.20 -7.75 -7.62
C ASN A 22 -7.67 -6.32 -7.75
N ARG A 23 -6.52 -6.03 -7.15
CA ARG A 23 -5.81 -4.75 -7.16
C ARG A 23 -4.31 -4.98 -7.00
N ILE A 24 -3.50 -4.09 -7.54
CA ILE A 24 -2.05 -4.08 -7.38
C ILE A 24 -1.66 -2.85 -6.55
N GLU A 25 -0.81 -3.04 -5.54
CA GLU A 25 0.04 -1.96 -5.05
C GLU A 25 1.38 -2.06 -5.77
N LEU A 26 1.66 -1.07 -6.62
CA LEU A 26 2.87 -1.01 -7.42
C LEU A 26 3.95 -0.21 -6.69
N CYS A 27 5.06 -0.86 -6.41
CA CYS A 27 6.22 -0.28 -5.72
C CYS A 27 7.49 -0.51 -6.53
N ASP A 28 8.56 0.15 -6.13
CA ASP A 28 9.93 -0.25 -6.35
C ASP A 28 10.57 -0.61 -5.01
N ASN A 29 11.78 -1.19 -5.01
CA ASN A 29 12.62 -1.40 -3.84
C ASN A 29 11.88 -1.98 -2.61
N LEU A 30 11.22 -3.11 -2.81
CA LEU A 30 10.40 -3.75 -1.77
C LEU A 30 11.19 -4.22 -0.53
N GLU A 31 12.50 -4.35 -0.63
CA GLU A 31 13.38 -4.68 0.51
C GLU A 31 13.45 -3.53 1.51
N GLU A 32 13.34 -2.28 1.03
CA GLU A 32 13.26 -1.07 1.86
C GLU A 32 11.82 -0.70 2.27
N GLY A 33 10.87 -1.61 2.03
CA GLY A 33 9.46 -1.39 2.35
C GLY A 33 8.64 -0.73 1.26
N GLY A 34 9.19 -0.60 0.06
CA GLY A 34 8.57 0.02 -1.11
C GLY A 34 8.88 1.50 -1.24
N THR A 35 9.29 1.91 -2.44
CA THR A 35 9.49 3.29 -2.87
C THR A 35 8.70 3.57 -4.14
N THR A 36 8.68 4.83 -4.62
CA THR A 36 8.00 5.21 -5.86
C THR A 36 8.58 4.44 -7.05
N PRO A 37 7.76 3.74 -7.85
CA PRO A 37 8.23 3.07 -9.06
C PRO A 37 8.55 4.09 -10.16
N SER A 38 9.41 3.70 -11.12
CA SER A 38 9.75 4.56 -12.23
C SER A 38 8.52 4.88 -13.10
N TYR A 39 8.55 6.05 -13.78
CA TYR A 39 7.52 6.44 -14.77
C TYR A 39 7.25 5.31 -15.79
N GLY A 40 8.32 4.70 -16.33
CA GLY A 40 8.20 3.61 -17.31
C GLY A 40 7.46 2.40 -16.74
N THR A 41 7.77 2.01 -15.51
CA THR A 41 7.09 0.90 -14.83
C THR A 41 5.60 1.18 -14.64
N ILE A 42 5.24 2.38 -14.15
CA ILE A 42 3.83 2.77 -13.94
C ILE A 42 3.09 2.76 -15.28
N LYS A 43 3.66 3.38 -16.31
CA LYS A 43 3.06 3.49 -17.64
C LYS A 43 2.77 2.12 -18.23
N ILE A 44 3.76 1.24 -18.26
CA ILE A 44 3.60 -0.10 -18.85
C ILE A 44 2.60 -0.94 -18.04
N CYS A 45 2.65 -0.89 -16.71
CA CYS A 45 1.63 -1.57 -15.89
C CYS A 45 0.21 -1.08 -16.22
N LYS A 46 0.01 0.23 -16.42
CA LYS A 46 -1.29 0.78 -16.81
C LYS A 46 -1.75 0.33 -18.21
N GLU A 47 -0.82 0.11 -19.14
CA GLU A 47 -1.14 -0.37 -20.49
C GLU A 47 -1.52 -1.86 -20.51
N VAL A 48 -0.89 -2.68 -19.66
CA VAL A 48 -1.03 -4.14 -19.73
C VAL A 48 -2.01 -4.74 -18.70
N LEU A 49 -2.39 -3.94 -17.68
CA LEU A 49 -3.30 -4.41 -16.63
C LEU A 49 -4.67 -3.73 -16.77
N ASP A 50 -5.72 -4.53 -16.62
CA ASP A 50 -7.12 -4.09 -16.58
C ASP A 50 -7.70 -4.07 -15.17
N ILE A 51 -6.86 -4.21 -14.13
CA ILE A 51 -7.24 -4.10 -12.72
C ILE A 51 -6.69 -2.81 -12.10
N PRO A 52 -7.31 -2.29 -11.04
CA PRO A 52 -6.86 -1.06 -10.38
C PRO A 52 -5.41 -1.14 -9.90
N ILE A 53 -4.69 -0.02 -10.04
CA ILE A 53 -3.31 0.16 -9.55
C ILE A 53 -3.30 1.26 -8.50
N ALA A 54 -2.82 0.93 -7.30
CA ALA A 54 -2.42 1.87 -6.26
C ALA A 54 -0.90 2.05 -6.36
N CYS A 55 -0.43 3.27 -6.63
CA CYS A 55 0.99 3.54 -6.86
C CYS A 55 1.63 4.07 -5.57
N MET A 56 2.73 3.46 -5.13
CA MET A 56 3.51 3.95 -3.99
C MET A 56 4.15 5.29 -4.32
N ILE A 57 3.98 6.27 -3.42
CA ILE A 57 4.62 7.58 -3.45
C ILE A 57 5.48 7.70 -2.21
N ARG A 58 6.73 7.31 -2.32
CA ARG A 58 7.70 7.29 -1.23
C ARG A 58 9.11 7.48 -1.79
N PRO A 59 9.75 8.62 -1.55
CA PRO A 59 11.00 8.97 -2.24
C PRO A 59 12.20 8.12 -1.81
N ARG A 60 12.15 7.52 -0.64
CA ARG A 60 13.21 6.68 -0.07
C ARG A 60 12.70 5.70 0.97
N GLY A 61 13.49 4.70 1.31
CA GLY A 61 13.33 3.84 2.48
C GLY A 61 13.56 4.59 3.81
N GLY A 62 13.56 3.87 4.91
CA GLY A 62 13.70 4.41 6.26
C GLY A 62 12.40 5.01 6.81
N ASP A 63 12.51 6.11 7.57
CA ASP A 63 11.39 6.76 8.24
C ASP A 63 10.41 7.47 7.30
N PHE A 64 9.36 8.05 7.86
CA PHE A 64 8.31 8.79 7.14
C PHE A 64 8.35 10.29 7.40
N ASN A 65 9.49 10.81 7.92
CA ASN A 65 9.74 12.22 8.13
C ASN A 65 10.56 12.78 6.97
N TYR A 66 9.94 13.55 6.10
CA TYR A 66 10.54 14.00 4.85
C TYR A 66 10.97 15.46 4.88
N THR A 67 12.01 15.79 4.10
CA THR A 67 12.44 17.17 3.84
C THR A 67 11.45 17.87 2.90
N LYS A 68 11.57 19.20 2.80
CA LYS A 68 10.76 19.98 1.84
C LYS A 68 11.00 19.55 0.39
N GLU A 69 12.21 19.18 0.06
CA GLU A 69 12.61 18.72 -1.27
C GLU A 69 12.00 17.36 -1.58
N GLU A 70 11.97 16.44 -0.59
CA GLU A 70 11.31 15.14 -0.71
C GLU A 70 9.79 15.28 -0.88
N ILE A 71 9.15 16.17 -0.13
CA ILE A 71 7.70 16.47 -0.32
C ILE A 71 7.43 17.02 -1.74
N LYS A 72 8.30 17.91 -2.27
CA LYS A 72 8.17 18.38 -3.66
C LYS A 72 8.30 17.24 -4.66
N ALA A 73 9.25 16.33 -4.48
CA ALA A 73 9.39 15.15 -5.33
C ALA A 73 8.13 14.27 -5.28
N MET A 74 7.57 14.02 -4.10
CA MET A 74 6.31 13.27 -3.94
C MET A 74 5.15 13.94 -4.69
N ILE A 75 5.07 15.28 -4.69
CA ILE A 75 4.04 16.01 -5.44
C ILE A 75 4.21 15.81 -6.96
N GLU A 76 5.45 15.84 -7.47
CA GLU A 76 5.71 15.57 -8.90
C GLU A 76 5.37 14.12 -9.28
N ASP A 77 5.71 13.14 -8.43
CA ASP A 77 5.33 11.74 -8.63
C ASP A 77 3.79 11.56 -8.66
N ILE A 78 3.07 12.26 -7.77
CA ILE A 78 1.60 12.27 -7.78
C ILE A 78 1.04 12.83 -9.09
N LYS A 79 1.63 13.90 -9.64
CA LYS A 79 1.21 14.47 -10.94
C LYS A 79 1.36 13.45 -12.06
N ILE A 80 2.50 12.73 -12.09
CA ILE A 80 2.73 11.65 -13.04
C ILE A 80 1.64 10.57 -12.91
N CYS A 81 1.31 10.16 -11.70
CA CYS A 81 0.25 9.19 -11.45
C CYS A 81 -1.13 9.67 -11.94
N LYS A 82 -1.44 10.96 -11.80
CA LYS A 82 -2.66 11.57 -12.34
C LYS A 82 -2.70 11.53 -13.87
N ASP A 83 -1.61 11.92 -14.51
CA ASP A 83 -1.51 11.93 -15.97
C ASP A 83 -1.65 10.52 -16.56
N LEU A 84 -1.09 9.53 -15.88
CA LEU A 84 -1.22 8.11 -16.21
C LEU A 84 -2.55 7.48 -15.78
N LYS A 85 -3.40 8.21 -15.06
CA LYS A 85 -4.74 7.78 -14.63
C LYS A 85 -4.70 6.49 -13.80
N VAL A 86 -3.78 6.38 -12.85
CA VAL A 86 -3.81 5.28 -11.88
C VAL A 86 -5.05 5.41 -10.98
N GLU A 87 -5.46 4.33 -10.35
CA GLU A 87 -6.67 4.35 -9.49
C GLU A 87 -6.42 5.08 -8.17
N ALA A 88 -5.25 4.90 -7.58
CA ALA A 88 -4.91 5.44 -6.27
C ALA A 88 -3.41 5.74 -6.14
N VAL A 89 -3.08 6.59 -5.17
CA VAL A 89 -1.72 6.81 -4.70
C VAL A 89 -1.61 6.45 -3.22
N VAL A 90 -0.43 5.92 -2.83
CA VAL A 90 -0.19 5.37 -1.50
C VAL A 90 0.94 6.16 -0.85
N PHE A 91 0.67 6.87 0.24
CA PHE A 91 1.67 7.65 0.96
C PHE A 91 1.29 7.86 2.43
N GLY A 92 2.21 8.42 3.20
CA GLY A 92 1.98 8.85 4.57
C GLY A 92 3.19 9.62 5.07
N VAL A 93 2.95 10.68 5.83
CA VAL A 93 3.99 11.57 6.36
C VAL A 93 3.83 11.72 7.86
N LEU A 94 4.92 11.50 8.57
CA LEU A 94 4.99 11.67 10.01
C LEU A 94 6.02 12.74 10.37
N LYS A 95 5.86 13.35 11.53
CA LYS A 95 6.88 14.18 12.16
C LYS A 95 7.93 13.28 12.84
N LYS A 96 9.02 13.87 13.32
CA LYS A 96 10.09 13.15 14.05
C LYS A 96 9.60 12.46 15.32
N ASP A 97 8.56 12.99 15.96
CA ASP A 97 7.91 12.41 17.14
C ASP A 97 6.88 11.32 16.78
N LYS A 98 6.80 10.94 15.50
CA LYS A 98 5.86 9.96 14.94
C LYS A 98 4.39 10.39 14.98
N SER A 99 4.08 11.64 15.27
CA SER A 99 2.75 12.20 15.06
C SER A 99 2.50 12.48 13.57
N LEU A 100 1.22 12.56 13.16
CA LEU A 100 0.85 12.89 11.78
C LEU A 100 1.35 14.30 11.40
N ASP A 101 2.03 14.41 10.27
CA ASP A 101 2.37 15.70 9.68
C ASP A 101 1.20 16.22 8.85
N ILE A 102 0.27 16.90 9.52
CA ILE A 102 -0.99 17.36 8.93
C ILE A 102 -0.74 18.35 7.77
N GLU A 103 0.26 19.22 7.88
CA GLU A 103 0.56 20.23 6.84
C GLU A 103 1.00 19.56 5.54
N ASN A 104 1.99 18.68 5.62
CA ASN A 104 2.48 17.96 4.45
C ASN A 104 1.47 16.96 3.92
N MET A 105 0.71 16.27 4.79
CA MET A 105 -0.40 15.41 4.36
C MET A 105 -1.45 16.20 3.58
N LYS A 106 -1.82 17.39 4.03
CA LYS A 106 -2.77 18.25 3.30
C LYS A 106 -2.28 18.61 1.91
N LEU A 107 -1.01 18.99 1.77
CA LEU A 107 -0.40 19.32 0.46
C LEU A 107 -0.45 18.12 -0.50
N LEU A 108 -0.09 16.94 -0.02
CA LEU A 108 -0.11 15.72 -0.83
C LEU A 108 -1.54 15.29 -1.19
N CYS A 109 -2.47 15.35 -0.24
CA CYS A 109 -3.86 15.01 -0.50
C CYS A 109 -4.51 15.95 -1.53
N GLU A 110 -4.26 17.26 -1.43
CA GLU A 110 -4.74 18.23 -2.42
C GLU A 110 -4.13 17.95 -3.82
N SER A 111 -2.84 17.64 -3.88
CA SER A 111 -2.16 17.29 -5.14
C SER A 111 -2.71 16.01 -5.77
N ALA A 112 -3.15 15.05 -4.95
CA ALA A 112 -3.63 13.76 -5.40
C ALA A 112 -5.02 13.81 -6.04
N LYS A 113 -5.85 14.83 -5.74
CA LYS A 113 -7.20 14.92 -6.31
C LYS A 113 -7.16 14.90 -7.85
N PRO A 114 -8.01 14.12 -8.55
CA PRO A 114 -9.15 13.33 -8.02
C PRO A 114 -8.82 11.84 -7.72
N LEU A 115 -7.56 11.42 -7.66
CA LEU A 115 -7.18 10.04 -7.39
C LEU A 115 -7.63 9.63 -5.97
N LYS A 116 -7.86 8.34 -5.76
CA LYS A 116 -8.03 7.79 -4.42
C LYS A 116 -6.71 7.82 -3.65
N ILE A 117 -6.81 7.99 -2.34
CA ILE A 117 -5.66 8.13 -1.45
C ILE A 117 -5.65 6.98 -0.44
N VAL A 118 -4.50 6.32 -0.32
CA VAL A 118 -4.24 5.30 0.68
C VAL A 118 -3.17 5.81 1.63
N PHE A 119 -3.49 5.89 2.93
CA PHE A 119 -2.49 6.13 3.97
C PHE A 119 -1.81 4.81 4.32
N HIS A 120 -0.51 4.71 4.13
CA HIS A 120 0.22 3.45 4.24
C HIS A 120 0.63 3.11 5.69
N LYS A 121 1.48 2.10 5.83
CA LYS A 121 1.93 1.56 7.12
C LYS A 121 2.68 2.55 8.04
N ALA A 122 2.86 3.82 7.67
CA ALA A 122 3.31 4.85 8.61
C ALA A 122 2.43 4.93 9.86
N ILE A 123 1.14 4.60 9.74
CA ILE A 123 0.21 4.51 10.88
C ILE A 123 0.68 3.50 11.92
N ASP A 124 1.36 2.43 11.51
CA ASP A 124 1.84 1.38 12.41
C ASP A 124 3.02 1.83 13.29
N GLU A 125 3.65 2.98 12.98
CA GLU A 125 4.69 3.60 13.82
C GLU A 125 4.13 4.56 14.88
N MET A 126 2.86 4.89 14.79
CA MET A 126 2.22 5.81 15.73
C MET A 126 1.87 5.12 17.06
N SER A 127 1.95 5.86 18.16
CA SER A 127 1.59 5.34 19.47
C SER A 127 0.08 5.13 19.65
N ASN A 128 -0.73 6.00 19.02
CA ASN A 128 -2.19 5.91 19.02
C ASN A 128 -2.76 6.15 17.62
N PRO A 129 -2.93 5.10 16.80
CA PRO A 129 -3.42 5.24 15.43
C PRO A 129 -4.91 5.64 15.35
N LEU A 130 -5.69 5.47 16.42
CA LEU A 130 -7.12 5.84 16.42
C LEU A 130 -7.34 7.34 16.42
N GLU A 131 -6.42 8.13 16.98
CA GLU A 131 -6.58 9.58 17.10
C GLU A 131 -6.59 10.33 15.76
N ILE A 132 -6.04 9.72 14.69
CA ILE A 132 -5.90 10.40 13.39
C ILE A 132 -7.01 10.04 12.39
N ILE A 133 -7.94 9.17 12.75
CA ILE A 133 -8.97 8.65 11.81
C ILE A 133 -9.81 9.77 11.24
N ASP A 134 -10.32 10.66 12.08
CA ASP A 134 -11.15 11.78 11.63
C ASP A 134 -10.34 12.77 10.78
N THR A 135 -9.11 13.07 11.18
CA THR A 135 -8.20 13.93 10.40
C THR A 135 -7.92 13.36 9.02
N LEU A 136 -7.60 12.06 8.92
CA LEU A 136 -7.37 11.41 7.62
C LEU A 136 -8.61 11.44 6.73
N TYR A 137 -9.79 11.23 7.30
CA TYR A 137 -11.05 11.31 6.57
C TYR A 137 -11.30 12.73 6.03
N GLU A 138 -11.12 13.75 6.85
CA GLU A 138 -11.26 15.17 6.47
C GLU A 138 -10.25 15.57 5.37
N LEU A 139 -9.07 14.99 5.36
CA LEU A 139 -8.06 15.18 4.30
C LEU A 139 -8.41 14.44 3.00
N GLY A 140 -9.45 13.62 2.99
CA GLY A 140 -9.92 12.89 1.81
C GLY A 140 -9.24 11.55 1.59
N VAL A 141 -8.62 10.97 2.61
CA VAL A 141 -8.07 9.60 2.56
C VAL A 141 -9.23 8.61 2.39
N ASN A 142 -9.05 7.63 1.52
CA ASN A 142 -10.09 6.63 1.21
C ASN A 142 -9.82 5.28 1.88
N ARG A 143 -8.54 4.94 2.08
CA ARG A 143 -8.10 3.68 2.68
C ARG A 143 -6.93 3.89 3.62
N ILE A 144 -6.81 3.00 4.59
CA ILE A 144 -5.66 2.89 5.49
C ILE A 144 -5.10 1.48 5.38
N LEU A 145 -3.82 1.38 5.00
CA LEU A 145 -3.06 0.13 4.95
C LEU A 145 -2.31 -0.05 6.26
N THR A 146 -2.66 -1.07 7.03
CA THR A 146 -2.10 -1.27 8.38
C THR A 146 -2.02 -2.74 8.77
N SER A 147 -1.13 -3.06 9.68
CA SER A 147 -1.04 -4.36 10.36
C SER A 147 -1.51 -4.31 11.82
N GLY A 148 -2.20 -3.23 12.21
CA GLY A 148 -2.65 -3.01 13.60
C GLY A 148 -1.47 -2.77 14.55
N THR A 149 -0.47 -1.99 14.10
CA THR A 149 0.76 -1.66 14.86
C THR A 149 1.62 -2.86 15.28
N LYS A 150 1.39 -4.03 14.69
CA LYS A 150 2.13 -5.28 15.00
C LYS A 150 2.86 -5.80 13.77
N ASN A 151 3.74 -6.78 13.97
CA ASN A 151 4.50 -7.41 12.89
C ASN A 151 3.63 -8.24 11.94
N THR A 152 2.51 -8.76 12.44
CA THR A 152 1.58 -9.59 11.67
C THR A 152 0.13 -9.13 11.89
N ALA A 153 -0.72 -9.34 10.87
CA ALA A 153 -2.16 -9.09 10.99
C ALA A 153 -2.80 -9.92 12.13
N PHE A 154 -2.30 -11.12 12.35
CA PHE A 154 -2.80 -11.98 13.42
C PHE A 154 -2.55 -11.37 14.81
N GLU A 155 -1.33 -10.87 15.05
CA GLU A 155 -0.98 -10.20 16.32
C GLU A 155 -1.74 -8.88 16.48
N GLY A 156 -1.99 -8.16 15.38
CA GLY A 156 -2.67 -6.87 15.36
C GLY A 156 -4.18 -6.94 15.25
N LYS A 157 -4.81 -8.13 15.26
CA LYS A 157 -6.23 -8.33 14.96
C LYS A 157 -7.18 -7.48 15.81
N ASP A 158 -6.87 -7.27 17.08
CA ASP A 158 -7.72 -6.51 17.99
C ASP A 158 -7.69 -5.02 17.60
N ILE A 159 -6.50 -4.43 17.40
CA ILE A 159 -6.34 -3.05 16.93
C ILE A 159 -6.92 -2.87 15.52
N LEU A 160 -6.74 -3.86 14.64
CA LEU A 160 -7.35 -3.83 13.30
C LEU A 160 -8.88 -3.74 13.39
N ASN A 161 -9.52 -4.52 14.26
CA ASN A 161 -10.96 -4.46 14.44
C ASN A 161 -11.42 -3.13 15.08
N GLU A 162 -10.65 -2.56 16.01
CA GLU A 162 -10.91 -1.22 16.55
C GLU A 162 -10.82 -0.14 15.46
N LEU A 163 -9.78 -0.16 14.61
CA LEU A 163 -9.63 0.75 13.48
C LEU A 163 -10.75 0.58 12.46
N ILE A 164 -11.16 -0.64 12.14
CA ILE A 164 -12.29 -0.92 11.24
C ILE A 164 -13.57 -0.31 11.79
N GLN A 165 -13.82 -0.45 13.09
CA GLN A 165 -14.99 0.14 13.73
C GLN A 165 -14.95 1.68 13.73
N ALA A 166 -13.78 2.28 14.00
CA ALA A 166 -13.60 3.73 13.97
C ALA A 166 -13.72 4.32 12.54
N CYS A 167 -13.27 3.57 11.53
CA CYS A 167 -13.35 3.97 10.12
C CYS A 167 -14.71 3.70 9.46
N LYS A 168 -15.66 3.07 10.16
CA LYS A 168 -16.95 2.69 9.61
C LYS A 168 -17.60 3.85 8.81
N ASP A 169 -18.03 3.55 7.61
CA ASP A 169 -18.66 4.50 6.68
C ASP A 169 -17.77 5.69 6.21
N LYS A 170 -16.56 5.83 6.74
CA LYS A 170 -15.59 6.89 6.38
C LYS A 170 -14.52 6.40 5.41
N MET A 171 -13.81 5.36 5.80
CA MET A 171 -12.66 4.82 5.07
C MET A 171 -12.63 3.30 5.17
N LYS A 172 -11.88 2.64 4.29
CA LYS A 172 -11.64 1.20 4.35
C LYS A 172 -10.29 0.90 5.01
N ILE A 173 -10.24 -0.18 5.80
CA ILE A 173 -8.99 -0.74 6.30
C ILE A 173 -8.54 -1.85 5.37
N VAL A 174 -7.35 -1.69 4.80
CA VAL A 174 -6.65 -2.71 4.04
C VAL A 174 -5.71 -3.45 4.98
N VAL A 175 -6.02 -4.70 5.27
CA VAL A 175 -5.29 -5.50 6.25
C VAL A 175 -3.97 -5.98 5.66
N ALA A 176 -2.86 -5.55 6.27
CA ALA A 176 -1.50 -5.95 5.93
C ALA A 176 -0.81 -6.68 7.09
N GLY A 177 0.44 -7.06 6.92
CA GLY A 177 1.23 -7.74 7.95
C GLY A 177 1.29 -9.25 7.77
N LYS A 178 2.17 -9.68 6.85
CA LYS A 178 2.40 -11.10 6.48
C LYS A 178 1.14 -11.86 6.06
N VAL A 179 0.20 -11.15 5.41
CA VAL A 179 -0.95 -11.80 4.78
C VAL A 179 -0.50 -12.54 3.53
N THR A 180 -0.93 -13.80 3.43
CA THR A 180 -0.58 -14.72 2.35
C THR A 180 -1.82 -15.47 1.90
N LYS A 181 -1.73 -16.14 0.75
CA LYS A 181 -2.81 -17.03 0.27
C LYS A 181 -3.17 -18.13 1.28
N ASP A 182 -2.19 -18.61 2.05
CA ASP A 182 -2.40 -19.71 3.00
C ASP A 182 -3.10 -19.27 4.28
N ASN A 183 -3.02 -17.98 4.67
CA ASN A 183 -3.59 -17.50 5.93
C ASN A 183 -4.74 -16.51 5.78
N VAL A 184 -4.97 -15.95 4.61
CA VAL A 184 -5.97 -14.87 4.41
C VAL A 184 -7.39 -15.32 4.76
N GLU A 185 -7.75 -16.57 4.46
CA GLU A 185 -9.07 -17.11 4.80
C GLU A 185 -9.29 -17.20 6.33
N ASN A 186 -8.26 -17.59 7.06
CA ASN A 186 -8.32 -17.62 8.52
C ASN A 186 -8.34 -16.21 9.12
N LEU A 187 -7.54 -15.29 8.57
CA LEU A 187 -7.53 -13.90 9.02
C LEU A 187 -8.89 -13.23 8.77
N SER A 188 -9.55 -13.50 7.65
CA SER A 188 -10.87 -12.92 7.34
C SER A 188 -11.99 -13.37 8.28
N LYS A 189 -11.81 -14.46 9.01
CA LYS A 189 -12.74 -14.90 10.08
C LYS A 189 -12.49 -14.16 11.41
N LEU A 190 -11.30 -13.60 11.59
CA LEU A 190 -10.88 -12.93 12.83
C LEU A 190 -10.91 -11.40 12.73
N ILE A 191 -10.78 -10.88 11.51
CA ILE A 191 -10.68 -9.44 11.21
C ILE A 191 -11.81 -9.07 10.27
N ASN A 192 -12.66 -8.15 10.69
CA ASN A 192 -13.89 -7.79 9.98
C ASN A 192 -13.63 -6.80 8.81
N SER A 193 -12.67 -7.14 7.93
CA SER A 193 -12.35 -6.40 6.71
C SER A 193 -12.68 -7.20 5.47
N ASP A 194 -12.94 -6.48 4.37
CA ASP A 194 -13.12 -7.05 3.03
C ASP A 194 -11.91 -6.79 2.10
N GLU A 195 -10.87 -6.08 2.58
CA GLU A 195 -9.67 -5.76 1.81
C GLU A 195 -8.39 -6.27 2.52
N PHE A 196 -7.61 -7.09 1.83
CA PHE A 196 -6.39 -7.73 2.33
C PHE A 196 -5.23 -7.49 1.37
N HIS A 197 -4.04 -7.24 1.94
CA HIS A 197 -2.84 -6.87 1.21
C HIS A 197 -1.67 -7.77 1.58
N GLY A 198 -0.86 -8.14 0.59
CA GLY A 198 0.38 -8.90 0.83
C GLY A 198 1.18 -9.21 -0.41
N LYS A 199 2.50 -9.36 -0.22
CA LYS A 199 3.43 -9.79 -1.28
C LYS A 199 3.12 -11.20 -1.81
N LYS A 200 2.53 -12.07 -0.97
CA LYS A 200 2.22 -13.47 -1.29
C LYS A 200 0.74 -13.81 -1.16
N ILE A 201 -0.14 -12.81 -1.31
CA ILE A 201 -1.57 -13.00 -1.08
C ILE A 201 -2.25 -13.87 -2.14
N VAL A 202 -1.71 -13.90 -3.35
CA VAL A 202 -2.23 -14.70 -4.47
C VAL A 202 -1.30 -15.83 -4.89
N TRP A 203 -0.13 -15.96 -4.25
CA TRP A 203 0.82 -17.06 -4.50
C TRP A 203 0.74 -18.10 -3.38
N LEU A 204 0.81 -19.37 -3.74
CA LEU A 204 1.17 -20.41 -2.78
C LEU A 204 2.63 -20.20 -2.37
N ILE A 205 2.94 -20.39 -1.08
CA ILE A 205 4.32 -20.50 -0.63
C ILE A 205 4.81 -21.84 -1.16
N GLU A 206 5.49 -21.85 -2.31
CA GLU A 206 6.25 -23.02 -2.71
C GLU A 206 7.31 -23.21 -1.62
N LYS A 207 7.20 -24.31 -0.89
CA LYS A 207 8.30 -24.77 -0.04
C LYS A 207 9.51 -24.86 -0.96
N ALA A 208 10.52 -24.06 -0.69
CA ALA A 208 11.76 -24.02 -1.46
C ALA A 208 12.47 -25.37 -1.35
N TYR A 209 12.10 -26.32 -2.20
CA TYR A 209 12.93 -27.39 -2.62
C TYR A 209 13.66 -26.91 -3.89
N GLY A 210 14.98 -26.74 -3.75
CA GLY A 210 15.87 -26.14 -4.70
C GLY A 210 15.55 -26.45 -6.17
N SER A 211 15.21 -25.42 -6.90
CA SER A 211 15.50 -25.32 -8.33
C SER A 211 15.63 -23.84 -8.68
N LYS A 212 16.87 -23.42 -8.95
CA LYS A 212 17.18 -22.19 -9.66
C LYS A 212 16.53 -22.29 -11.05
N LEU A 213 15.41 -21.62 -11.27
CA LEU A 213 14.95 -21.35 -12.62
C LEU A 213 15.82 -20.22 -13.20
N PHE A 214 16.81 -20.60 -13.97
CA PHE A 214 17.49 -19.67 -14.87
C PHE A 214 16.55 -19.41 -16.05
N PHE A 215 15.95 -18.22 -16.10
CA PHE A 215 15.38 -17.74 -17.35
C PHE A 215 16.52 -17.22 -18.23
N THR A 216 16.82 -17.96 -19.28
CA THR A 216 17.69 -17.48 -20.36
C THR A 216 16.88 -16.51 -21.21
N ILE A 217 17.18 -15.23 -21.11
CA ILE A 217 16.65 -14.23 -22.03
C ILE A 217 17.43 -14.40 -23.34
N HIS A 218 16.75 -14.81 -24.40
CA HIS A 218 17.28 -14.67 -25.76
C HIS A 218 16.90 -13.27 -26.23
N ILE A 219 17.94 -12.45 -26.46
CA ILE A 219 17.86 -11.14 -27.11
C ILE A 219 17.67 -11.36 -28.61
#